data_e0e29ed4a8ad1ce855e921695220e9c9
#
_entry.id   e0e29ed4a8ad1ce855e921695220e9c9
#
_cell.length_a   1.000
_cell.length_b   1.000
_cell.length_c   1.000
_cell.angle_alpha   90.00
_cell.angle_beta   90.00
_cell.angle_gamma   90.00
#
_symmetry.space_group_name_H-M   'P 1'
#
loop_
_entity.id
_entity.type
_entity.pdbx_description
1 polymer ?
#
loop_
_entity_poly.entity_id
_entity_poly.type
_entity_poly.pdbx_seq_one_letter_code
_entity_poly.pdbx_strand_id
1 'polypeptide(L)'
;VSAKAKVAMQEDLTLHESSVVTSQLASDGTQKLLTAWPKPDHNTTLPILDTSRATECVMIPTETRRTACVSSQIGCPVGCKFCATGLGGHDGNLTAGQIVEQVHRLSHLGGGRITNLVFMGMGEPLANYNELVSVLKIMNASWGLNIGARRITVSTSGLAPEIEKL
;
A
#
# COMPACT_ATOMS: atom_id res chain seq x y z
N VAL A 1 23.50 -13.93 -5.18
CA VAL A 1 23.62 -12.90 -6.22
C VAL A 1 25.01 -12.27 -6.09
N SER A 2 25.80 -12.20 -7.16
CA SER A 2 27.15 -11.59 -7.14
C SER A 2 27.05 -10.07 -6.91
N ALA A 3 28.12 -9.46 -6.36
CA ALA A 3 28.19 -8.01 -6.16
C ALA A 3 27.95 -7.24 -7.48
N LYS A 4 28.52 -7.74 -8.60
CA LYS A 4 28.34 -7.16 -9.94
C LYS A 4 26.87 -7.20 -10.39
N ALA A 5 26.16 -8.31 -10.12
CA ALA A 5 24.75 -8.42 -10.47
C ALA A 5 23.87 -7.50 -9.60
N LYS A 6 24.24 -7.28 -8.32
CA LYS A 6 23.53 -6.32 -7.45
C LYS A 6 23.66 -4.89 -7.97
N VAL A 7 24.86 -4.48 -8.40
CA VAL A 7 25.09 -3.14 -8.97
C VAL A 7 24.28 -2.96 -10.26
N ALA A 8 24.34 -3.91 -11.21
CA ALA A 8 23.56 -3.84 -12.44
C ALA A 8 22.05 -3.77 -12.16
N MET A 9 21.53 -4.55 -11.18
CA MET A 9 20.12 -4.48 -10.80
C MET A 9 19.75 -3.12 -10.18
N GLN A 10 20.65 -2.46 -9.45
CA GLN A 10 20.41 -1.13 -8.89
C GLN A 10 20.39 -0.02 -9.94
N GLU A 11 21.16 -0.20 -11.03
CA GLU A 11 21.22 0.76 -12.13
C GLU A 11 20.02 0.62 -13.09
N ASP A 12 19.55 -0.62 -13.32
CA ASP A 12 18.53 -0.94 -14.33
C ASP A 12 17.11 -1.10 -13.76
N LEU A 13 16.95 -1.25 -12.43
CA LEU A 13 15.67 -1.52 -11.83
C LEU A 13 15.24 -0.41 -10.85
N THR A 14 14.08 0.14 -11.09
CA THR A 14 13.42 1.03 -10.13
C THR A 14 12.59 0.19 -9.14
N LEU A 15 13.00 0.19 -7.88
CA LEU A 15 12.29 -0.56 -6.82
C LEU A 15 10.97 0.10 -6.41
N HIS A 16 10.85 1.41 -6.57
CA HIS A 16 9.69 2.19 -6.19
C HIS A 16 9.16 2.97 -7.37
N GLU A 17 7.86 2.82 -7.63
CA GLU A 17 7.14 3.59 -8.65
C GLU A 17 6.65 4.93 -8.08
N SER A 18 6.27 4.96 -6.79
CA SER A 18 5.74 6.15 -6.13
C SER A 18 6.82 7.11 -5.64
N SER A 19 6.42 8.34 -5.36
CA SER A 19 7.22 9.33 -4.66
C SER A 19 6.60 9.69 -3.32
N VAL A 20 7.42 9.75 -2.26
CA VAL A 20 6.95 10.22 -0.94
C VAL A 20 6.83 11.73 -0.97
N VAL A 21 5.61 12.25 -0.88
CA VAL A 21 5.32 13.70 -0.87
C VAL A 21 5.52 14.27 0.52
N THR A 22 5.02 13.55 1.54
CA THR A 22 5.08 14.01 2.94
C THR A 22 5.22 12.81 3.87
N SER A 23 5.98 13.00 4.94
CA SER A 23 6.08 12.08 6.06
C SER A 23 5.74 12.82 7.35
N GLN A 24 4.85 12.25 8.15
CA GLN A 24 4.43 12.80 9.45
C GLN A 24 4.70 11.76 10.53
N LEU A 25 5.34 12.21 11.61
CA LEU A 25 5.64 11.39 12.79
C LEU A 25 4.86 11.93 13.99
N ALA A 26 4.06 11.09 14.62
CA ALA A 26 3.33 11.41 15.83
C ALA A 26 4.15 11.06 17.09
N SER A 27 3.74 11.59 18.24
CA SER A 27 4.44 11.40 19.53
C SER A 27 4.45 9.95 20.01
N ASP A 28 3.49 9.13 19.59
CA ASP A 28 3.40 7.71 19.89
C ASP A 28 4.24 6.82 18.96
N GLY A 29 4.99 7.45 18.04
CA GLY A 29 5.80 6.77 17.04
C GLY A 29 5.01 6.36 15.78
N THR A 30 3.72 6.64 15.69
CA THR A 30 2.93 6.42 14.48
C THR A 30 3.47 7.31 13.36
N GLN A 31 3.74 6.72 12.21
CA GLN A 31 4.30 7.43 11.06
C GLN A 31 3.43 7.25 9.82
N LYS A 32 2.97 8.37 9.26
CA LYS A 32 2.15 8.42 8.06
C LYS A 32 2.98 8.91 6.87
N LEU A 33 2.87 8.22 5.75
CA LEU A 33 3.40 8.65 4.47
C LEU A 33 2.25 9.01 3.53
N LEU A 34 2.38 10.13 2.84
CA LEU A 34 1.61 10.48 1.66
C LEU A 34 2.47 10.12 0.44
N THR A 35 2.01 9.21 -0.38
CA THR A 35 2.71 8.72 -1.57
C THR A 35 1.95 9.06 -2.82
N ALA A 36 2.59 9.77 -3.76
CA ALA A 36 2.02 10.08 -5.06
C ALA A 36 2.41 9.01 -6.09
N TRP A 37 1.44 8.63 -6.93
CA TRP A 37 1.59 7.61 -7.95
C TRP A 37 1.68 8.27 -9.33
N PRO A 38 2.57 7.81 -10.21
CA PRO A 38 2.66 8.34 -11.56
C PRO A 38 1.34 8.11 -12.30
N LYS A 39 0.98 9.06 -13.13
CA LYS A 39 -0.10 8.88 -14.08
C LYS A 39 0.38 7.96 -15.19
N PRO A 40 -0.37 6.91 -15.55
CA PRO A 40 -0.03 6.14 -16.73
C PRO A 40 -0.17 7.07 -17.94
N ASP A 41 0.96 7.55 -18.44
CA ASP A 41 1.01 8.33 -19.66
C ASP A 41 1.70 7.49 -20.74
N HIS A 42 0.95 7.18 -21.78
CA HIS A 42 1.46 6.41 -22.92
C HIS A 42 2.41 7.20 -23.82
N ASN A 43 2.61 8.51 -23.57
CA ASN A 43 3.33 9.41 -24.48
C ASN A 43 4.56 10.09 -23.86
N THR A 44 4.84 9.96 -22.57
CA THR A 44 6.00 10.59 -21.94
C THR A 44 6.90 9.59 -21.24
N THR A 45 8.22 9.73 -21.48
CA THR A 45 9.28 8.92 -20.85
C THR A 45 9.58 9.32 -19.40
N LEU A 46 8.97 10.39 -18.90
CA LEU A 46 9.19 10.89 -17.54
C LEU A 46 7.87 10.84 -16.75
N PRO A 47 7.84 10.20 -15.58
CA PRO A 47 6.66 10.20 -14.73
C PRO A 47 6.40 11.62 -14.22
N ILE A 48 5.22 12.17 -14.55
CA ILE A 48 4.75 13.43 -14.00
C ILE A 48 4.24 13.14 -12.58
N LEU A 49 4.84 13.78 -11.59
CA LEU A 49 4.39 13.68 -10.20
C LEU A 49 3.06 14.44 -10.06
N ASP A 50 1.97 13.73 -10.10
CA ASP A 50 0.63 14.26 -9.86
C ASP A 50 0.23 13.99 -8.41
N THR A 51 0.31 15.02 -7.55
CA THR A 51 -0.05 14.90 -6.14
C THR A 51 -1.54 14.69 -5.92
N SER A 52 -2.39 14.89 -6.95
CA SER A 52 -3.81 14.54 -6.89
C SER A 52 -4.03 13.03 -6.86
N ARG A 53 -3.05 12.25 -7.36
CA ARG A 53 -3.05 10.79 -7.34
C ARG A 53 -2.25 10.24 -6.16
N ALA A 54 -2.52 10.75 -4.98
CA ALA A 54 -1.80 10.32 -3.78
C ALA A 54 -2.65 9.40 -2.89
N THR A 55 -1.97 8.50 -2.18
CA THR A 55 -2.55 7.66 -1.15
C THR A 55 -1.77 7.78 0.15
N GLU A 56 -2.44 7.51 1.25
CA GLU A 56 -1.81 7.45 2.56
C GLU A 56 -1.51 6.00 2.93
N CYS A 57 -0.36 5.79 3.56
CA CYS A 57 -0.07 4.56 4.29
C CYS A 57 0.55 4.90 5.65
N VAL A 58 0.31 4.04 6.65
CA VAL A 58 0.65 4.35 8.04
C VAL A 58 1.36 3.18 8.70
N MET A 59 2.48 3.47 9.37
CA MET A 59 3.13 2.56 10.32
C MET A 59 2.60 2.87 11.71
N ILE A 60 2.01 1.87 12.36
CA ILE A 60 1.48 1.97 13.72
C ILE A 60 2.29 1.02 14.60
N PRO A 61 3.29 1.52 15.35
CA PRO A 61 4.06 0.72 16.28
C PRO A 61 3.33 0.57 17.61
N THR A 62 3.50 -0.57 18.24
CA THR A 62 3.20 -0.82 19.65
C THR A 62 4.39 -1.56 20.27
N GLU A 63 4.37 -1.84 21.55
CA GLU A 63 5.45 -2.61 22.23
C GLU A 63 5.73 -3.95 21.55
N THR A 64 4.69 -4.63 21.04
CA THR A 64 4.79 -6.00 20.49
C THR A 64 4.45 -6.12 19.01
N ARG A 65 3.95 -5.07 18.38
CA ARG A 65 3.45 -5.10 17.00
C ARG A 65 3.95 -3.92 16.20
N ARG A 66 4.14 -4.18 14.92
CA ARG A 66 4.39 -3.17 13.89
C ARG A 66 3.36 -3.39 12.78
N THR A 67 2.31 -2.59 12.82
CA THR A 67 1.18 -2.74 11.90
C THR A 67 1.35 -1.77 10.74
N ALA A 68 1.38 -2.32 9.53
CA ALA A 68 1.27 -1.53 8.30
C ALA A 68 -0.20 -1.37 7.94
N CYS A 69 -0.69 -0.13 7.87
CA CYS A 69 -1.98 0.22 7.34
C CYS A 69 -1.80 0.72 5.91
N VAL A 70 -2.43 0.07 4.92
CA VAL A 70 -2.23 0.35 3.50
C VAL A 70 -3.52 0.70 2.80
N SER A 71 -3.38 1.47 1.73
CA SER A 71 -4.47 1.84 0.81
C SER A 71 -4.57 0.84 -0.34
N SER A 72 -5.78 0.61 -0.82
CA SER A 72 -6.08 -0.28 -1.95
C SER A 72 -6.47 0.47 -3.23
N GLN A 73 -6.84 1.75 -3.12
CA GLN A 73 -7.29 2.58 -4.24
C GLN A 73 -6.84 4.03 -4.06
N ILE A 74 -6.83 4.79 -5.13
CA ILE A 74 -6.71 6.25 -5.12
C ILE A 74 -8.14 6.80 -5.03
N GLY A 75 -8.48 7.36 -3.85
CA GLY A 75 -9.87 7.65 -3.52
C GLY A 75 -10.67 6.40 -3.16
N CYS A 76 -12.01 6.48 -3.19
CA CYS A 76 -12.89 5.36 -2.88
C CYS A 76 -14.25 5.50 -3.59
N PRO A 77 -14.75 4.45 -4.28
CA PRO A 77 -16.03 4.53 -4.99
C PRO A 77 -17.26 4.39 -4.10
N VAL A 78 -17.10 4.00 -2.82
CA VAL A 78 -18.24 3.66 -1.95
C VAL A 78 -18.96 4.90 -1.43
N GLY A 79 -18.27 6.03 -1.24
CA GLY A 79 -18.87 7.29 -0.83
C GLY A 79 -19.49 7.28 0.58
N CYS A 80 -18.94 6.55 1.54
CA CYS A 80 -19.38 6.55 2.93
C CYS A 80 -19.40 7.97 3.50
N LYS A 81 -20.54 8.42 4.03
CA LYS A 81 -20.74 9.82 4.47
C LYS A 81 -19.82 10.26 5.62
N PHE A 82 -19.29 9.34 6.38
CA PHE A 82 -18.37 9.62 7.50
C PHE A 82 -16.88 9.57 7.09
N CYS A 83 -16.57 9.15 5.86
CA CYS A 83 -15.20 8.88 5.41
C CYS A 83 -14.70 9.98 4.48
N ALA A 84 -13.62 10.65 4.89
CA ALA A 84 -13.02 11.72 4.09
C ALA A 84 -12.51 11.24 2.72
N THR A 85 -12.04 10.00 2.61
CA THR A 85 -11.55 9.42 1.35
C THR A 85 -12.64 9.41 0.26
N GLY A 86 -13.90 9.18 0.64
CA GLY A 86 -15.02 9.16 -0.30
C GLY A 86 -15.39 10.53 -0.87
N LEU A 87 -14.98 11.64 -0.23
CA LEU A 87 -15.29 12.99 -0.68
C LEU A 87 -14.56 13.37 -1.97
N GLY A 88 -13.36 12.84 -2.18
CA GLY A 88 -12.52 13.08 -3.36
C GLY A 88 -12.90 12.22 -4.59
N GLY A 89 -13.86 11.31 -4.44
CA GLY A 89 -14.23 10.36 -5.50
C GLY A 89 -13.23 9.19 -5.61
N HIS A 90 -13.20 8.56 -6.80
CA HIS A 90 -12.35 7.41 -7.11
C HIS A 90 -11.58 7.66 -8.40
N ASP A 91 -10.26 7.62 -8.35
CA ASP A 91 -9.38 7.87 -9.50
C ASP A 91 -8.73 6.56 -10.04
N GLY A 92 -8.80 5.48 -9.29
CA GLY A 92 -8.34 4.18 -9.78
C GLY A 92 -7.94 3.19 -8.69
N ASN A 93 -7.77 1.95 -9.13
CA ASN A 93 -7.26 0.87 -8.31
C ASN A 93 -5.74 0.93 -8.24
N LEU A 94 -5.17 0.63 -7.08
CA LEU A 94 -3.75 0.35 -6.96
C LEU A 94 -3.47 -1.09 -7.42
N THR A 95 -2.38 -1.27 -8.15
CA THR A 95 -1.88 -2.60 -8.50
C THR A 95 -1.33 -3.33 -7.28
N ALA A 96 -1.20 -4.64 -7.35
CA ALA A 96 -0.57 -5.43 -6.28
C ALA A 96 0.85 -4.93 -5.97
N GLY A 97 1.62 -4.56 -7.00
CA GLY A 97 2.96 -3.98 -6.85
C GLY A 97 2.94 -2.68 -6.05
N GLN A 98 2.02 -1.76 -6.35
CA GLN A 98 1.86 -0.49 -5.66
C GLN A 98 1.43 -0.68 -4.18
N ILE A 99 0.57 -1.67 -3.90
CA ILE A 99 0.19 -1.99 -2.51
C ILE A 99 1.38 -2.61 -1.76
N VAL A 100 2.12 -3.52 -2.39
CA VAL A 100 3.35 -4.10 -1.82
C VAL A 100 4.40 -3.03 -1.56
N GLU A 101 4.54 -2.06 -2.47
CA GLU A 101 5.45 -0.93 -2.31
C GLU A 101 5.16 -0.12 -1.05
N GLN A 102 3.87 0.12 -0.71
CA GLN A 102 3.51 0.81 0.54
C GLN A 102 4.06 0.04 1.75
N VAL A 103 3.87 -1.28 1.80
CA VAL A 103 4.38 -2.13 2.89
C VAL A 103 5.91 -2.08 2.95
N HIS A 104 6.57 -2.14 1.78
CA HIS A 104 8.02 -2.05 1.68
C HIS A 104 8.54 -0.72 2.22
N ARG A 105 7.94 0.42 1.83
CA ARG A 105 8.30 1.75 2.34
C ARG A 105 8.13 1.84 3.84
N LEU A 106 6.99 1.37 4.37
CA LEU A 106 6.73 1.34 5.81
C LEU A 106 7.74 0.45 6.56
N SER A 107 8.21 -0.64 5.96
CA SER A 107 9.20 -1.52 6.58
C SER A 107 10.55 -0.85 6.81
N HIS A 108 10.88 0.19 6.02
CA HIS A 108 12.12 0.95 6.10
C HIS A 108 12.07 2.15 7.06
N LEU A 109 10.91 2.43 7.67
CA LEU A 109 10.78 3.53 8.65
C LEU A 109 11.42 3.23 10.01
N GLY A 110 12.24 2.21 10.11
CA GLY A 110 12.95 1.84 11.33
C GLY A 110 12.15 0.94 12.28
N GLY A 111 12.80 0.47 13.34
CA GLY A 111 12.18 -0.28 14.43
C GLY A 111 11.86 -1.75 14.14
N GLY A 112 12.25 -2.32 13.00
CA GLY A 112 12.17 -3.76 12.77
C GLY A 112 11.07 -4.20 11.78
N ARG A 113 10.83 -5.51 11.76
CA ARG A 113 9.95 -6.18 10.80
C ARG A 113 8.47 -5.82 11.00
N ILE A 114 7.71 -5.65 9.91
CA ILE A 114 6.24 -5.61 9.93
C ILE A 114 5.70 -6.94 10.47
N THR A 115 4.83 -6.87 11.46
CA THR A 115 4.21 -8.05 12.08
C THR A 115 2.75 -8.23 11.68
N ASN A 116 2.06 -7.14 11.36
CA ASN A 116 0.65 -7.11 11.03
C ASN A 116 0.40 -6.21 9.81
N LEU A 117 -0.61 -6.56 9.02
CA LEU A 117 -1.05 -5.78 7.86
C LEU A 117 -2.55 -5.52 7.97
N VAL A 118 -2.98 -4.29 7.74
CA VAL A 118 -4.40 -3.94 7.70
C VAL A 118 -4.72 -3.13 6.44
N PHE A 119 -5.76 -3.52 5.73
CA PHE A 119 -6.31 -2.78 4.60
C PHE A 119 -7.40 -1.84 5.13
N MET A 120 -6.97 -0.77 5.77
CA MET A 120 -7.83 0.23 6.43
C MET A 120 -7.44 1.66 6.03
N GLY A 121 -6.66 1.81 4.96
CA GLY A 121 -6.33 3.07 4.34
C GLY A 121 -7.41 3.53 3.36
N MET A 122 -7.00 4.13 2.26
CA MET A 122 -7.91 4.62 1.22
C MET A 122 -8.39 3.48 0.32
N GLY A 123 -9.68 3.55 -0.06
CA GLY A 123 -10.32 2.61 -0.97
C GLY A 123 -11.16 1.54 -0.27
N GLU A 124 -11.95 0.82 -1.09
CA GLU A 124 -12.65 -0.40 -0.72
C GLU A 124 -11.83 -1.59 -1.23
N PRO A 125 -11.19 -2.38 -0.36
CA PRO A 125 -10.29 -3.44 -0.81
C PRO A 125 -10.98 -4.49 -1.69
N LEU A 126 -12.24 -4.83 -1.40
CA LEU A 126 -12.97 -5.82 -2.17
C LEU A 126 -13.43 -5.30 -3.54
N ALA A 127 -13.51 -3.99 -3.75
CA ALA A 127 -13.69 -3.41 -5.09
C ALA A 127 -12.41 -3.51 -5.96
N ASN A 128 -11.27 -3.84 -5.34
CA ASN A 128 -10.00 -4.13 -6.00
C ASN A 128 -9.58 -5.61 -5.79
N TYR A 129 -10.52 -6.53 -5.94
CA TYR A 129 -10.42 -7.93 -5.50
C TYR A 129 -9.20 -8.68 -6.01
N ASN A 130 -8.94 -8.62 -7.33
CA ASN A 130 -7.85 -9.40 -7.93
C ASN A 130 -6.47 -8.96 -7.41
N GLU A 131 -6.26 -7.66 -7.29
CA GLU A 131 -5.02 -7.10 -6.74
C GLU A 131 -4.90 -7.40 -5.24
N LEU A 132 -6.01 -7.29 -4.50
CA LEU A 132 -6.05 -7.66 -3.09
C LEU A 132 -5.60 -9.11 -2.88
N VAL A 133 -6.20 -10.06 -3.61
CA VAL A 133 -5.85 -11.50 -3.49
C VAL A 133 -4.38 -11.74 -3.84
N SER A 134 -3.88 -11.05 -4.86
CA SER A 134 -2.45 -11.13 -5.23
C SER A 134 -1.54 -10.64 -4.10
N VAL A 135 -1.87 -9.50 -3.50
CA VAL A 135 -1.13 -8.97 -2.32
C VAL A 135 -1.19 -9.93 -1.14
N LEU A 136 -2.37 -10.47 -0.81
CA LEU A 136 -2.53 -11.40 0.30
C LEU A 136 -1.62 -12.63 0.14
N LYS A 137 -1.54 -13.18 -1.08
CA LYS A 137 -0.64 -14.30 -1.41
C LYS A 137 0.84 -13.92 -1.22
N ILE A 138 1.26 -12.76 -1.72
CA ILE A 138 2.64 -12.25 -1.60
C ILE A 138 3.00 -12.03 -0.12
N MET A 139 2.12 -11.37 0.64
CA MET A 139 2.38 -11.06 2.05
C MET A 139 2.47 -12.30 2.93
N ASN A 140 1.65 -13.32 2.64
CA ASN A 140 1.62 -14.57 3.40
C ASN A 140 2.72 -15.55 2.98
N ALA A 141 3.25 -15.46 1.76
CA ALA A 141 4.25 -16.37 1.23
C ALA A 141 5.55 -16.37 2.05
N SER A 142 6.16 -17.56 2.22
CA SER A 142 7.44 -17.73 2.94
C SER A 142 8.61 -17.00 2.27
N TRP A 143 8.55 -16.83 0.95
CA TRP A 143 9.52 -16.06 0.16
C TRP A 143 9.21 -14.53 0.15
N GLY A 144 8.02 -14.12 0.58
CA GLY A 144 7.61 -12.73 0.73
C GLY A 144 7.87 -12.21 2.15
N LEU A 145 6.92 -11.45 2.70
CA LEU A 145 7.05 -10.94 4.06
C LEU A 145 6.72 -11.97 5.15
N ASN A 146 6.15 -13.11 4.78
CA ASN A 146 5.77 -14.20 5.68
C ASN A 146 4.92 -13.72 6.87
N ILE A 147 3.94 -12.86 6.57
CA ILE A 147 2.94 -12.39 7.55
C ILE A 147 1.82 -13.44 7.58
N GLY A 148 1.67 -14.12 8.71
CA GLY A 148 0.63 -15.15 8.86
C GLY A 148 -0.78 -14.60 8.62
N ALA A 149 -1.66 -15.37 7.98
CA ALA A 149 -3.01 -14.94 7.58
C ALA A 149 -3.81 -14.30 8.74
N ARG A 150 -3.68 -14.83 9.98
CA ARG A 150 -4.33 -14.27 11.18
C ARG A 150 -3.82 -12.88 11.60
N ARG A 151 -2.76 -12.40 10.97
CA ARG A 151 -2.16 -11.07 11.20
C ARG A 151 -2.44 -10.11 10.04
N ILE A 152 -3.30 -10.52 9.11
CA ILE A 152 -3.75 -9.68 8.00
C ILE A 152 -5.25 -9.43 8.19
N THR A 153 -5.66 -8.18 8.18
CA THR A 153 -7.06 -7.77 8.30
C THR A 153 -7.47 -7.01 7.05
N VAL A 154 -8.54 -7.43 6.42
CA VAL A 154 -9.20 -6.73 5.33
C VAL A 154 -10.49 -6.12 5.87
N SER A 155 -10.57 -4.79 5.85
CA SER A 155 -11.80 -4.05 6.20
C SER A 155 -12.60 -3.83 4.93
N THR A 156 -13.93 -3.94 5.01
CA THR A 156 -14.82 -3.73 3.87
C THR A 156 -16.12 -3.06 4.28
N SER A 157 -16.71 -2.32 3.36
CA SER A 157 -18.05 -1.75 3.50
C SER A 157 -19.15 -2.80 3.32
N GLY A 158 -18.82 -4.04 2.94
CA GLY A 158 -19.76 -5.13 2.86
C GLY A 158 -20.15 -5.54 1.44
N LEU A 159 -19.20 -5.65 0.52
CA LEU A 159 -19.41 -6.22 -0.83
C LEU A 159 -19.61 -7.74 -0.73
N ALA A 160 -20.86 -8.18 -0.44
CA ALA A 160 -21.19 -9.56 -0.09
C ALA A 160 -20.70 -10.60 -1.13
N PRO A 161 -20.85 -10.41 -2.46
CA PRO A 161 -20.36 -11.37 -3.43
C PRO A 161 -18.84 -11.57 -3.39
N GLU A 162 -18.09 -10.53 -3.07
CA GLU A 162 -16.64 -10.57 -2.96
C GLU A 162 -16.18 -11.16 -1.62
N ILE A 163 -16.96 -10.97 -0.54
CA ILE A 163 -16.70 -11.61 0.76
C ILE A 163 -16.82 -13.13 0.62
N GLU A 164 -17.84 -13.63 -0.10
CA GLU A 164 -18.05 -15.06 -0.32
C GLU A 164 -16.94 -15.72 -1.14
N LYS A 165 -16.21 -14.95 -1.95
CA LYS A 165 -15.09 -15.45 -2.77
C LYS A 165 -13.74 -15.43 -2.05
N LEU A 166 -13.61 -14.65 -0.97
CA LEU A 166 -12.35 -14.45 -0.27
C LEU A 166 -12.05 -15.63 0.67
#